data_5ce5c486305080688125c869766abb39
#
_entry.id   5ce5c486305080688125c869766abb39
#
_cell.length_a   1.000
_cell.length_b   1.000
_cell.length_c   1.000
_cell.angle_alpha   90.00
_cell.angle_beta   90.00
_cell.angle_gamma   90.00
#
_symmetry.space_group_name_H-M   'P 1'
#
loop_
_entity.id
_entity.type
_entity.pdbx_description
1 polymer ?
#
loop_
_entity_poly.entity_id
_entity_poly.type
_entity_poly.pdbx_seq_one_letter_code
_entity_poly.pdbx_strand_id
1 'polypeptide(L)'
;HSMATPNTQKAARAIAEKYDILMTTDVMSGSQVSMIPCTWTPKPFPIEDQLKTDVEQEFLKSLEASLSHEIGYFICHCGFVEEDLMKETTYTMIRMKDLAMATSPKVRAFLQEHQIELITYRDLKEER
;
A
#
# COMPACT_ATOMS: atom_id res chain seq x y z
N HIS A 1 3.92 -0.51 11.53
CA HIS A 1 4.70 -0.32 12.78
C HIS A 1 4.34 -1.32 13.88
N SER A 2 3.18 -2.00 13.81
CA SER A 2 2.81 -3.08 14.75
C SER A 2 3.80 -4.26 14.76
N MET A 3 4.62 -4.37 13.73
CA MET A 3 5.62 -5.43 13.58
C MET A 3 7.06 -4.96 13.92
N ALA A 4 7.24 -3.75 14.43
CA ALA A 4 8.57 -3.16 14.63
C ALA A 4 9.38 -3.80 15.76
N THR A 5 8.73 -4.34 16.79
CA THR A 5 9.40 -5.04 17.90
C THR A 5 8.69 -6.34 18.26
N PRO A 6 9.39 -7.30 18.92
CA PRO A 6 8.75 -8.54 19.37
C PRO A 6 7.53 -8.32 20.27
N ASN A 7 7.57 -7.31 21.13
CA ASN A 7 6.46 -6.99 22.01
C ASN A 7 5.24 -6.46 21.25
N THR A 8 5.44 -5.57 20.27
CA THR A 8 4.35 -5.07 19.42
C THR A 8 3.76 -6.17 18.54
N GLN A 9 4.60 -7.08 18.03
CA GLN A 9 4.13 -8.26 17.28
C GLN A 9 3.25 -9.16 18.16
N LYS A 10 3.70 -9.46 19.37
CA LYS A 10 2.93 -10.29 20.32
C LYS A 10 1.59 -9.64 20.69
N ALA A 11 1.58 -8.34 20.95
CA ALA A 11 0.36 -7.60 21.27
C ALA A 11 -0.60 -7.56 20.07
N ALA A 12 -0.09 -7.28 18.86
CA ALA A 12 -0.88 -7.27 17.64
C ALA A 12 -1.53 -8.64 17.36
N ARG A 13 -0.76 -9.74 17.53
CA ARG A 13 -1.28 -11.09 17.34
C ARG A 13 -2.35 -11.45 18.36
N ALA A 14 -2.16 -11.13 19.63
CA ALA A 14 -3.16 -11.36 20.66
C ALA A 14 -4.48 -10.61 20.40
N ILE A 15 -4.39 -9.38 19.87
CA ILE A 15 -5.57 -8.62 19.46
C ILE A 15 -6.23 -9.23 18.21
N ALA A 16 -5.43 -9.62 17.23
CA ALA A 16 -5.93 -10.24 16.01
C ALA A 16 -6.70 -11.55 16.33
N GLU A 17 -6.15 -12.41 17.19
CA GLU A 17 -6.80 -13.62 17.66
C GLU A 17 -8.11 -13.32 18.43
N LYS A 18 -8.06 -12.35 19.36
CA LYS A 18 -9.22 -11.98 20.18
C LYS A 18 -10.41 -11.46 19.37
N TYR A 19 -10.13 -10.69 18.32
CA TYR A 19 -11.16 -10.04 17.50
C TYR A 19 -11.33 -10.67 16.13
N ASP A 20 -10.66 -11.81 15.89
CA ASP A 20 -10.73 -12.53 14.62
C ASP A 20 -10.34 -11.65 13.42
N ILE A 21 -9.24 -10.89 13.57
CA ILE A 21 -8.72 -9.99 12.55
C ILE A 21 -7.61 -10.70 11.76
N LEU A 22 -7.72 -10.69 10.44
CA LEU A 22 -6.68 -11.20 9.56
C LEU A 22 -5.48 -10.23 9.57
N MET A 23 -4.31 -10.72 9.92
CA MET A 23 -3.09 -9.90 9.91
C MET A 23 -2.46 -9.87 8.52
N THR A 24 -1.91 -8.72 8.14
CA THR A 24 -1.18 -8.54 6.87
C THR A 24 -0.08 -9.60 6.69
N THR A 25 0.64 -9.96 7.76
CA THR A 25 1.68 -11.00 7.70
C THR A 25 1.13 -12.38 7.33
N ASP A 26 -0.09 -12.70 7.74
CA ASP A 26 -0.71 -13.99 7.44
C ASP A 26 -1.22 -14.02 5.99
N VAL A 27 -1.67 -12.86 5.47
CA VAL A 27 -2.01 -12.68 4.08
C VAL A 27 -0.77 -12.78 3.18
N MET A 28 0.29 -12.06 3.53
CA MET A 28 1.54 -12.00 2.75
C MET A 28 2.30 -13.35 2.73
N SER A 29 2.08 -14.22 3.71
CA SER A 29 2.64 -15.58 3.70
C SER A 29 1.87 -16.56 2.83
N GLY A 30 0.70 -16.18 2.33
CA GLY A 30 -0.08 -17.00 1.39
C GLY A 30 0.56 -17.04 0.00
N SER A 31 0.61 -18.20 -0.62
CA SER A 31 1.24 -18.41 -1.95
C SER A 31 0.53 -17.66 -3.09
N GLN A 32 -0.71 -17.23 -2.89
CA GLN A 32 -1.54 -16.57 -3.89
C GLN A 32 -1.44 -15.05 -3.86
N VAL A 33 -0.84 -14.47 -2.81
CA VAL A 33 -0.79 -13.01 -2.61
C VAL A 33 0.59 -12.48 -2.95
N SER A 34 0.66 -11.58 -3.90
CA SER A 34 1.90 -10.96 -4.37
C SER A 34 1.93 -9.45 -4.10
N MET A 35 3.10 -8.94 -3.75
CA MET A 35 3.27 -7.49 -3.60
C MET A 35 3.39 -6.82 -4.97
N ILE A 36 2.58 -5.81 -5.21
CA ILE A 36 2.74 -4.91 -6.34
C ILE A 36 3.91 -3.98 -6.01
N PRO A 37 4.96 -3.91 -6.84
CA PRO A 37 6.14 -3.13 -6.53
C PRO A 37 5.86 -1.63 -6.38
N CYS A 38 6.40 -1.01 -5.34
CA CYS A 38 6.43 0.44 -5.20
C CYS A 38 7.83 0.93 -5.55
N THR A 39 7.98 1.57 -6.71
CA THR A 39 9.28 2.01 -7.24
C THR A 39 9.78 3.31 -6.62
N TRP A 40 8.91 4.03 -5.91
CA TRP A 40 9.21 5.30 -5.22
C TRP A 40 9.29 5.19 -3.70
N THR A 41 9.73 4.05 -3.19
CA THR A 41 9.84 3.78 -1.76
C THR A 41 10.93 4.58 -1.06
N PRO A 42 10.76 4.85 0.24
CA PRO A 42 11.60 5.76 0.99
C PRO A 42 13.02 5.22 1.21
N LYS A 43 13.92 5.77 0.47
CA LYS A 43 15.29 6.07 0.94
C LYS A 43 15.28 7.54 1.34
N PRO A 44 16.37 8.11 1.91
CA PRO A 44 16.44 9.58 2.00
C PRO A 44 16.00 10.18 0.67
N PHE A 45 14.80 10.75 0.66
CA PHE A 45 14.09 11.10 -0.56
C PHE A 45 13.88 12.62 -0.55
N PRO A 46 14.83 13.37 -1.13
CA PRO A 46 14.76 14.83 -1.17
C PRO A 46 13.41 15.30 -1.72
N ILE A 47 12.91 16.40 -1.20
CA ILE A 47 11.61 16.98 -1.62
C ILE A 47 11.59 17.22 -3.14
N GLU A 48 12.71 17.66 -3.70
CA GLU A 48 12.87 17.91 -5.14
C GLU A 48 12.63 16.65 -5.99
N ASP A 49 13.10 15.50 -5.51
CA ASP A 49 12.89 14.23 -6.19
C ASP A 49 11.46 13.73 -6.00
N GLN A 50 10.88 13.93 -4.80
CA GLN A 50 9.47 13.66 -4.57
C GLN A 50 8.57 14.46 -5.52
N LEU A 51 8.88 15.73 -5.75
CA LEU A 51 8.14 16.60 -6.67
C LEU A 51 8.24 16.15 -8.13
N LYS A 52 9.37 15.61 -8.55
CA LYS A 52 9.59 15.11 -9.92
C LYS A 52 8.95 13.73 -10.16
N THR A 53 8.72 12.93 -9.11
CA THR A 53 8.18 11.58 -9.25
C THR A 53 6.74 11.61 -9.74
N ASP A 54 6.44 10.94 -10.84
CA ASP A 54 5.08 10.70 -11.31
C ASP A 54 4.53 9.39 -10.73
N VAL A 55 3.96 9.51 -9.53
CA VAL A 55 3.45 8.37 -8.77
C VAL A 55 2.33 7.63 -9.50
N GLU A 56 1.43 8.37 -10.17
CA GLU A 56 0.34 7.78 -10.93
C GLU A 56 0.86 6.90 -12.06
N GLN A 57 1.81 7.42 -12.85
CA GLN A 57 2.37 6.68 -13.97
C GLN A 57 3.18 5.45 -13.51
N GLU A 58 3.99 5.62 -12.46
CA GLU A 58 4.79 4.52 -11.91
C GLU A 58 3.89 3.42 -11.33
N PHE A 59 2.79 3.80 -10.67
CA PHE A 59 1.81 2.83 -10.17
C PHE A 59 1.12 2.07 -11.30
N LEU A 60 0.68 2.74 -12.35
CA LEU A 60 0.07 2.08 -13.51
C LEU A 60 1.02 1.08 -14.18
N LYS A 61 2.31 1.42 -14.32
CA LYS A 61 3.33 0.47 -14.80
C LYS A 61 3.48 -0.75 -13.87
N SER A 62 3.46 -0.52 -12.55
CA SER A 62 3.55 -1.61 -11.58
C SER A 62 2.32 -2.51 -11.61
N LEU A 63 1.13 -1.95 -11.79
CA LEU A 63 -0.09 -2.71 -11.99
C LEU A 63 -0.02 -3.56 -13.27
N GLU A 64 0.37 -2.96 -14.38
CA GLU A 64 0.50 -3.66 -15.67
C GLU A 64 1.46 -4.85 -15.55
N ALA A 65 2.62 -4.65 -14.92
CA ALA A 65 3.59 -5.71 -14.66
C ALA A 65 3.08 -6.80 -13.70
N SER A 66 2.02 -6.53 -12.96
CA SER A 66 1.45 -7.42 -11.93
C SER A 66 0.14 -8.09 -12.35
N LEU A 67 -0.32 -7.92 -13.59
CA LEU A 67 -1.60 -8.46 -14.08
C LEU A 67 -1.71 -10.00 -14.04
N SER A 68 -0.58 -10.70 -13.95
CA SER A 68 -0.56 -12.15 -13.80
C SER A 68 -0.77 -12.64 -12.36
N HIS A 69 -0.79 -11.73 -11.38
CA HIS A 69 -1.01 -12.10 -9.98
C HIS A 69 -2.50 -12.35 -9.75
N GLU A 70 -2.82 -13.43 -9.04
CA GLU A 70 -4.19 -13.73 -8.67
C GLU A 70 -4.71 -12.70 -7.64
N ILE A 71 -3.91 -12.43 -6.63
CA ILE A 71 -4.20 -11.39 -5.62
C ILE A 71 -2.96 -10.50 -5.48
N GLY A 72 -3.15 -9.21 -5.69
CA GLY A 72 -2.12 -8.19 -5.49
C GLY A 72 -2.39 -7.32 -4.26
N TYR A 73 -1.38 -6.98 -3.48
CA TYR A 73 -1.48 -5.92 -2.50
C TYR A 73 -0.47 -4.83 -2.76
N PHE A 74 -0.88 -3.60 -2.50
CA PHE A 74 -0.04 -2.42 -2.66
C PHE A 74 -0.02 -1.60 -1.37
N ILE A 75 1.16 -1.08 -1.01
CA ILE A 75 1.32 -0.22 0.16
C ILE A 75 1.62 1.20 -0.30
N CYS A 76 0.75 2.13 0.05
CA CYS A 76 0.95 3.56 -0.14
C CYS A 76 0.77 4.31 1.18
N HIS A 77 1.18 5.58 1.19
CA HIS A 77 1.18 6.41 2.38
C HIS A 77 0.37 7.69 2.15
N CYS A 78 -0.89 7.54 1.76
CA CYS A 78 -1.78 8.66 1.48
C CYS A 78 -1.85 9.63 2.67
N GLY A 79 -1.82 10.92 2.39
CA GLY A 79 -1.95 11.94 3.43
C GLY A 79 -1.79 13.36 2.88
N PHE A 80 -2.14 14.31 3.73
CA PHE A 80 -1.89 15.73 3.51
C PHE A 80 -0.56 16.14 4.14
N VAL A 81 0.05 17.17 3.57
CA VAL A 81 1.30 17.72 4.11
C VAL A 81 0.97 18.95 4.93
N GLU A 82 1.34 18.89 6.18
CA GLU A 82 1.23 19.96 7.15
C GLU A 82 2.54 20.16 7.90
N GLU A 83 2.67 21.22 8.67
CA GLU A 83 3.91 21.60 9.33
C GLU A 83 4.46 20.50 10.24
N ASP A 84 3.60 19.83 11.00
CA ASP A 84 4.02 18.78 11.93
C ASP A 84 4.54 17.56 11.19
N LEU A 85 3.91 17.16 10.09
CA LEU A 85 4.42 16.07 9.27
C LEU A 85 5.83 16.37 8.75
N MET A 86 6.10 17.60 8.34
CA MET A 86 7.40 18.00 7.81
C MET A 86 8.51 17.99 8.88
N LYS A 87 8.17 18.10 10.16
CA LYS A 87 9.09 17.96 11.28
C LYS A 87 9.44 16.51 11.59
N GLU A 88 8.48 15.60 11.36
CA GLU A 88 8.58 14.20 11.76
C GLU A 88 9.17 13.28 10.68
N THR A 89 9.08 13.65 9.39
CA THR A 89 9.51 12.80 8.30
C THR A 89 9.96 13.56 7.07
N THR A 90 10.90 12.97 6.35
CA THR A 90 11.30 13.44 5.00
C THR A 90 10.36 12.95 3.90
N TYR A 91 9.50 11.97 4.19
CA TYR A 91 8.54 11.41 3.24
C TYR A 91 7.24 12.22 3.29
N THR A 92 7.19 13.31 2.54
CA THR A 92 6.17 14.37 2.64
C THR A 92 5.34 14.51 1.36
N MET A 93 5.89 15.14 0.31
CA MET A 93 5.16 15.46 -0.93
C MET A 93 4.60 14.21 -1.63
N ILE A 94 5.28 13.11 -1.51
CA ILE A 94 4.84 11.82 -2.05
C ILE A 94 3.49 11.37 -1.46
N ARG A 95 3.20 11.71 -0.20
CA ARG A 95 1.91 11.36 0.44
C ARG A 95 0.71 11.97 -0.27
N MET A 96 0.84 13.22 -0.72
CA MET A 96 -0.20 13.86 -1.52
C MET A 96 -0.34 13.21 -2.89
N LYS A 97 0.78 12.79 -3.49
CA LYS A 97 0.80 12.09 -4.78
C LYS A 97 0.24 10.68 -4.65
N ASP A 98 0.54 9.97 -3.56
CA ASP A 98 -0.10 8.69 -3.23
C ASP A 98 -1.62 8.84 -3.10
N LEU A 99 -2.09 9.90 -2.44
CA LEU A 99 -3.52 10.19 -2.33
C LEU A 99 -4.14 10.53 -3.70
N ALA A 100 -3.46 11.35 -4.50
CA ALA A 100 -3.92 11.70 -5.84
C ALA A 100 -3.99 10.46 -6.74
N MET A 101 -2.98 9.59 -6.70
CA MET A 101 -2.95 8.30 -7.40
C MET A 101 -4.11 7.40 -6.97
N ALA A 102 -4.31 7.22 -5.64
CA ALA A 102 -5.37 6.36 -5.10
C ALA A 102 -6.80 6.84 -5.46
N THR A 103 -6.96 8.12 -5.78
CA THR A 103 -8.24 8.73 -6.19
C THR A 103 -8.31 9.04 -7.68
N SER A 104 -7.30 8.65 -8.46
CA SER A 104 -7.18 8.98 -9.88
C SER A 104 -8.25 8.31 -10.74
N PRO A 105 -8.92 9.07 -11.61
CA PRO A 105 -9.79 8.49 -12.64
C PRO A 105 -9.07 7.56 -13.61
N LYS A 106 -7.79 7.81 -13.92
CA LYS A 106 -7.00 6.94 -14.80
C LYS A 106 -6.71 5.60 -14.16
N VAL A 107 -6.34 5.59 -12.86
CA VAL A 107 -6.16 4.35 -12.10
C VAL A 107 -7.46 3.57 -12.06
N ARG A 108 -8.58 4.24 -11.79
CA ARG A 108 -9.91 3.60 -11.81
C ARG A 108 -10.24 3.00 -13.17
N ALA A 109 -10.01 3.72 -14.27
CA ALA A 109 -10.24 3.24 -15.61
C ALA A 109 -9.38 2.00 -15.93
N PHE A 110 -8.11 2.01 -15.55
CA PHE A 110 -7.21 0.87 -15.70
C PHE A 110 -7.74 -0.37 -14.96
N LEU A 111 -8.15 -0.23 -13.70
CA LEU A 111 -8.71 -1.32 -12.92
C LEU A 111 -9.97 -1.91 -13.59
N GLN A 112 -10.85 -1.06 -14.11
CA GLN A 112 -12.06 -1.49 -14.83
C GLN A 112 -11.74 -2.20 -16.15
N GLU A 113 -10.83 -1.66 -16.94
CA GLU A 113 -10.41 -2.24 -18.23
C GLU A 113 -9.82 -3.64 -18.06
N HIS A 114 -9.02 -3.83 -17.01
CA HIS A 114 -8.40 -5.12 -16.72
C HIS A 114 -9.22 -6.02 -15.79
N GLN A 115 -10.47 -5.63 -15.48
CA GLN A 115 -11.38 -6.40 -14.61
C GLN A 115 -10.79 -6.70 -13.23
N ILE A 116 -9.99 -5.77 -12.69
CA ILE A 116 -9.37 -5.90 -11.37
C ILE A 116 -10.38 -5.48 -10.30
N GLU A 117 -10.73 -6.40 -9.42
CA GLU A 117 -11.59 -6.14 -8.27
C GLU A 117 -10.78 -5.62 -7.08
N LEU A 118 -11.28 -4.58 -6.43
CA LEU A 118 -10.73 -4.09 -5.17
C LEU A 118 -11.41 -4.81 -4.02
N ILE A 119 -10.64 -5.60 -3.29
CA ILE A 119 -11.12 -6.41 -2.17
C ILE A 119 -10.54 -5.91 -0.84
N THR A 120 -11.16 -6.32 0.25
CA THR A 120 -10.70 -6.06 1.61
C THR A 120 -10.13 -7.33 2.23
N TYR A 121 -9.45 -7.23 3.37
CA TYR A 121 -9.02 -8.40 4.14
C TYR A 121 -10.19 -9.26 4.64
N ARG A 122 -11.40 -8.69 4.73
CA ARG A 122 -12.60 -9.46 5.09
C ARG A 122 -12.98 -10.42 3.98
N ASP A 123 -12.95 -9.95 2.74
CA ASP A 123 -13.27 -10.75 1.56
C ASP A 123 -12.30 -11.94 1.45
N LEU A 124 -11.00 -11.72 1.67
CA LEU A 124 -9.99 -12.78 1.73
C LEU A 124 -10.21 -13.82 2.83
N LYS A 125 -10.95 -13.47 3.88
CA LYS A 125 -11.24 -14.37 4.98
C LYS A 125 -12.41 -15.30 4.67
N GLU A 126 -13.39 -14.81 3.93
CA GLU A 126 -14.59 -15.56 3.55
C GLU A 126 -14.30 -16.63 2.49
N GLU A 127 -13.21 -16.46 1.71
CA GLU A 127 -12.76 -17.42 0.71
C GLU A 127 -11.85 -18.55 1.26
N ARG A 128 -11.49 -18.52 2.55
CA ARG A 128 -10.69 -19.56 3.23
C ARG A 128 -11.56 -20.52 4.03
#